data_b426e70119254a715779be5143a5f4ad
#
_entry.id   b426e70119254a715779be5143a5f4ad
#
_cell.length_a   1.000
_cell.length_b   1.000
_cell.length_c   1.000
_cell.angle_alpha   90.00
_cell.angle_beta   90.00
_cell.angle_gamma   90.00
#
_symmetry.space_group_name_H-M   'P 1'
#
loop_
_entity.id
_entity.type
_entity.pdbx_description
1 polymer ?
#
loop_
_entity_poly.entity_id
_entity_poly.type
_entity_poly.pdbx_seq_one_letter_code
_entity_poly.pdbx_strand_id
1 'polypeptide(L)'
;MFYQLEGEITVYVQDKGEKKAMKLSAGDMYLHPAKTPHSPNRSEGSIGLVIELKRAGSNEKDGLLWFCDNCNHKLYEVYFPLTDIEKDFLHHFKHFYNSKELRTCNKCGTVIEADPRFTAKL
;
A
#
# COMPACT_ATOMS: atom_id res chain seq x y z
N MET A 1 3.99 1.22 -13.67
CA MET A 1 2.95 1.78 -14.55
C MET A 1 1.67 0.96 -14.40
N PHE A 2 0.56 1.63 -14.31
CA PHE A 2 -0.77 1.01 -14.25
C PHE A 2 -1.48 1.18 -15.58
N TYR A 3 -2.08 0.11 -16.08
CA TYR A 3 -2.95 0.14 -17.25
C TYR A 3 -4.26 -0.57 -16.90
N GLN A 4 -5.36 0.18 -16.88
CA GLN A 4 -6.67 -0.37 -16.53
C GLN A 4 -7.36 -0.89 -17.79
N LEU A 5 -7.71 -2.18 -17.80
CA LEU A 5 -8.34 -2.84 -18.95
C LEU A 5 -9.85 -2.88 -18.83
N GLU A 6 -10.37 -3.26 -17.65
CA GLU A 6 -11.80 -3.33 -17.37
C GLU A 6 -12.09 -2.82 -15.97
N GLY A 7 -13.22 -2.14 -15.80
CA GLY A 7 -13.63 -1.58 -14.53
C GLY A 7 -12.76 -0.40 -14.10
N GLU A 8 -12.74 -0.15 -12.80
CA GLU A 8 -12.05 1.00 -12.23
C GLU A 8 -11.05 0.59 -11.15
N ILE A 9 -10.02 1.39 -11.01
CA ILE A 9 -9.09 1.33 -9.88
C ILE A 9 -8.91 2.73 -9.32
N THR A 10 -8.83 2.83 -8.00
CA THR A 10 -8.39 4.06 -7.33
C THR A 10 -7.02 3.80 -6.72
N VAL A 11 -6.02 4.54 -7.18
CA VAL A 11 -4.68 4.48 -6.62
C VAL A 11 -4.52 5.66 -5.67
N TYR A 12 -4.43 5.40 -4.38
CA TYR A 12 -4.14 6.44 -3.40
C TYR A 12 -2.63 6.67 -3.36
N VAL A 13 -2.23 7.91 -3.46
CA VAL A 13 -0.80 8.28 -3.45
C VAL A 13 -0.54 9.32 -2.37
N GLN A 14 0.64 9.23 -1.76
CA GLN A 14 1.13 10.26 -0.85
C GLN A 14 1.95 11.27 -1.64
N ASP A 15 1.48 12.50 -1.68
CA ASP A 15 2.14 13.58 -2.40
C ASP A 15 2.26 14.81 -1.50
N LYS A 16 3.49 15.18 -1.17
CA LYS A 16 3.80 16.36 -0.34
C LYS A 16 3.03 16.39 0.98
N GLY A 17 2.93 15.24 1.64
CA GLY A 17 2.23 15.11 2.91
C GLY A 17 0.72 14.98 2.80
N GLU A 18 0.17 14.88 1.60
CA GLU A 18 -1.26 14.72 1.36
C GLU A 18 -1.57 13.40 0.68
N LYS A 19 -2.68 12.79 1.06
CA LYS A 19 -3.21 11.60 0.41
C LYS A 19 -4.12 12.01 -0.73
N LYS A 20 -3.75 11.63 -1.95
CA LYS A 20 -4.52 11.93 -3.15
C LYS A 20 -5.05 10.65 -3.79
N ALA A 21 -6.25 10.75 -4.35
CA ALA A 21 -6.89 9.64 -5.06
C ALA A 21 -6.75 9.82 -6.57
N MET A 22 -6.14 8.83 -7.23
CA MET A 22 -6.01 8.78 -8.69
C MET A 22 -6.96 7.73 -9.22
N LYS A 23 -8.05 8.15 -9.86
CA LYS A 23 -9.02 7.23 -10.45
C LYS A 23 -8.65 6.90 -11.88
N LEU A 24 -8.58 5.61 -12.19
CA LEU A 24 -8.34 5.11 -13.53
C LEU A 24 -9.52 4.27 -13.98
N SER A 25 -10.06 4.61 -15.12
CA SER A 25 -11.12 3.85 -15.79
C SER A 25 -10.53 2.99 -16.90
N ALA A 26 -11.34 2.11 -17.49
CA ALA A 26 -10.89 1.26 -18.58
C ALA A 26 -10.27 2.09 -19.71
N GLY A 27 -9.06 1.70 -20.13
CA GLY A 27 -8.27 2.40 -21.12
C GLY A 27 -7.29 3.42 -20.58
N ASP A 28 -7.39 3.78 -19.29
CA ASP A 28 -6.48 4.75 -18.69
C ASP A 28 -5.13 4.11 -18.35
N MET A 29 -4.08 4.90 -18.48
CA MET A 29 -2.71 4.53 -18.10
C MET A 29 -2.16 5.57 -17.14
N TYR A 30 -1.39 5.12 -16.15
CA TYR A 30 -0.77 5.99 -15.17
C TYR A 30 0.67 5.54 -14.89
N LEU A 31 1.60 6.45 -15.15
CA LEU A 31 3.01 6.23 -14.80
C LEU A 31 3.24 6.74 -13.37
N HIS A 32 3.28 5.81 -12.43
CA HIS A 32 3.50 6.15 -11.03
C HIS A 32 4.96 6.50 -10.77
N PRO A 33 5.25 7.65 -10.12
CA PRO A 33 6.62 8.03 -9.79
C PRO A 33 7.29 7.02 -8.85
N ALA A 34 8.59 6.81 -9.05
CA ALA A 34 9.38 5.94 -8.18
C ALA A 34 9.39 6.47 -6.74
N LYS A 35 9.49 5.55 -5.78
CA LYS A 35 9.63 5.85 -4.35
C LYS A 35 8.51 6.69 -3.76
N THR A 36 7.36 6.68 -4.38
CA THR A 36 6.15 7.36 -3.88
C THR A 36 5.22 6.32 -3.29
N PRO A 37 4.86 6.43 -1.99
CA PRO A 37 3.93 5.50 -1.38
C PRO A 37 2.58 5.53 -2.07
N HIS A 38 2.02 4.36 -2.34
CA HIS A 38 0.75 4.23 -3.03
C HIS A 38 0.00 2.98 -2.59
N SER A 39 -1.31 3.02 -2.71
CA SER A 39 -2.19 1.91 -2.37
C SER A 39 -3.26 1.76 -3.45
N PRO A 40 -3.18 0.71 -4.29
CA PRO A 40 -4.22 0.47 -5.28
C PRO A 40 -5.45 -0.17 -4.63
N ASN A 41 -6.61 0.35 -4.96
CA ASN A 41 -7.89 -0.18 -4.52
C ASN A 41 -8.74 -0.51 -5.75
N ARG A 42 -8.89 -1.80 -6.01
CA ARG A 42 -9.57 -2.31 -7.21
C ARG A 42 -11.03 -2.57 -6.93
N SER A 43 -11.90 -2.20 -7.88
CA SER A 43 -13.31 -2.57 -7.82
C SER A 43 -13.49 -4.05 -8.16
N GLU A 44 -14.57 -4.63 -7.66
CA GLU A 44 -14.91 -6.02 -7.97
C GLU A 44 -15.03 -6.24 -9.48
N GLY A 45 -14.45 -7.33 -9.96
CA GLY A 45 -14.49 -7.67 -11.39
C GLY A 45 -13.58 -6.84 -12.28
N SER A 46 -12.80 -5.91 -11.71
CA SER A 46 -11.87 -5.09 -12.50
C SER A 46 -10.65 -5.90 -12.94
N ILE A 47 -10.10 -5.50 -14.09
CA ILE A 47 -8.88 -6.09 -14.64
C ILE A 47 -7.90 -4.97 -14.97
N GLY A 48 -6.69 -5.08 -14.45
CA GLY A 48 -5.64 -4.12 -14.72
C GLY A 48 -4.27 -4.79 -14.80
N LEU A 49 -3.36 -4.15 -15.53
CA LEU A 49 -1.97 -4.56 -15.61
C LEU A 49 -1.11 -3.60 -14.79
N VAL A 50 -0.16 -4.16 -14.06
CA VAL A 50 0.89 -3.38 -13.41
C VAL A 50 2.22 -3.81 -14.00
N ILE A 51 2.96 -2.85 -14.54
CA ILE A 51 4.26 -3.10 -15.15
C ILE A 51 5.32 -2.48 -14.24
N GLU A 52 6.20 -3.32 -13.72
CA GLU A 52 7.23 -2.94 -12.77
C GLU A 52 8.62 -3.39 -13.23
N LEU A 53 9.64 -2.70 -12.74
CA LEU A 53 11.01 -3.13 -12.96
C LEU A 53 11.29 -4.38 -12.13
N LYS A 54 12.05 -5.30 -12.72
CA LYS A 54 12.48 -6.52 -12.04
C LYS A 54 13.47 -6.17 -10.94
N ARG A 55 13.25 -6.69 -9.73
CA ARG A 55 14.10 -6.43 -8.57
C ARG A 55 15.13 -7.53 -8.31
N ALA A 56 14.96 -8.70 -8.91
CA ALA A 56 15.89 -9.82 -8.73
C ALA A 56 17.30 -9.43 -9.18
N GLY A 57 18.28 -9.64 -8.31
CA GLY A 57 19.68 -9.30 -8.57
C GLY A 57 20.02 -7.83 -8.32
N SER A 58 19.08 -7.00 -7.85
CA SER A 58 19.35 -5.62 -7.47
C SER A 58 19.44 -5.49 -5.96
N ASN A 59 19.98 -4.35 -5.48
CA ASN A 59 20.02 -4.02 -4.06
C ASN A 59 18.78 -3.23 -3.61
N GLU A 60 17.79 -3.09 -4.47
CA GLU A 60 16.60 -2.33 -4.15
C GLU A 60 15.69 -3.11 -3.20
N LYS A 61 15.13 -2.37 -2.25
CA LYS A 61 14.19 -2.90 -1.27
C LYS A 61 12.78 -2.40 -1.57
N ASP A 62 11.81 -3.24 -1.27
CA ASP A 62 10.42 -2.82 -1.23
C ASP A 62 10.12 -2.19 0.13
N GLY A 63 9.16 -1.28 0.15
CA GLY A 63 8.73 -0.62 1.37
C GLY A 63 7.23 -0.77 1.58
N LEU A 64 6.84 -0.94 2.83
CA LEU A 64 5.45 -0.85 3.26
C LEU A 64 5.33 0.28 4.27
N LEU A 65 4.38 1.16 4.04
CA LEU A 65 4.15 2.33 4.88
C LEU A 65 2.68 2.43 5.23
N TRP A 66 2.41 2.87 6.46
CA TRP A 66 1.04 3.12 6.92
C TRP A 66 0.93 4.55 7.42
N PHE A 67 -0.20 5.16 7.13
CA PHE A 67 -0.49 6.54 7.49
C PHE A 67 -1.79 6.62 8.28
N CYS A 68 -1.89 7.61 9.16
CA CYS A 68 -3.08 7.82 9.96
C CYS A 68 -4.27 8.20 9.07
N ASP A 69 -5.41 7.54 9.28
CA ASP A 69 -6.64 7.82 8.53
C ASP A 69 -7.22 9.20 8.85
N ASN A 70 -6.88 9.76 10.00
CA ASN A 70 -7.40 11.06 10.43
C ASN A 70 -6.50 12.22 10.02
N CYS A 71 -5.20 12.18 10.32
CA CYS A 71 -4.28 13.30 10.08
C CYS A 71 -3.19 13.02 9.07
N ASN A 72 -3.17 11.83 8.48
CA ASN A 72 -2.18 11.39 7.49
C ASN A 72 -0.72 11.33 7.99
N HIS A 73 -0.51 11.39 9.29
CA HIS A 73 0.81 11.21 9.87
C HIS A 73 1.32 9.78 9.63
N LYS A 74 2.60 9.62 9.30
CA LYS A 74 3.16 8.28 9.10
C LYS A 74 3.22 7.52 10.42
N LEU A 75 2.60 6.33 10.46
CA LEU A 75 2.53 5.49 11.64
C LEU A 75 3.69 4.52 11.73
N TYR A 76 4.04 3.89 10.62
CA TYR A 76 5.02 2.83 10.58
C TYR A 76 5.55 2.68 9.15
N GLU A 77 6.82 2.31 9.04
CA GLU A 77 7.42 1.96 7.76
C GLU A 77 8.41 0.83 7.95
N VAL A 78 8.51 -0.03 6.94
CA VAL A 78 9.46 -1.13 6.92
C VAL A 78 9.94 -1.35 5.50
N TYR A 79 11.22 -1.64 5.34
CA TYR A 79 11.86 -1.89 4.05
C TYR A 79 12.54 -3.25 4.09
N PHE A 80 12.42 -4.01 3.01
CA PHE A 80 12.93 -5.37 2.95
C PHE A 80 13.23 -5.78 1.52
N PRO A 81 14.18 -6.70 1.28
CA PRO A 81 14.35 -7.28 -0.05
C PRO A 81 13.16 -8.21 -0.34
N LEU A 82 12.50 -7.99 -1.48
CA LEU A 82 11.36 -8.80 -1.86
C LEU A 82 11.83 -10.09 -2.53
N THR A 83 11.60 -11.22 -1.86
CA THR A 83 11.94 -12.56 -2.38
C THR A 83 10.69 -13.39 -2.65
N ASP A 84 9.67 -13.27 -1.81
CA ASP A 84 8.39 -13.96 -1.94
C ASP A 84 7.29 -12.97 -1.58
N ILE A 85 6.53 -12.54 -2.58
CA ILE A 85 5.54 -11.47 -2.40
C ILE A 85 4.46 -11.82 -1.37
N GLU A 86 4.01 -13.08 -1.35
CA GLU A 86 2.98 -13.48 -0.40
C GLU A 86 3.52 -13.55 1.03
N LYS A 87 4.62 -14.26 1.23
CA LYS A 87 5.19 -14.46 2.56
C LYS A 87 5.73 -13.18 3.17
N ASP A 88 6.46 -12.39 2.39
CA ASP A 88 7.10 -11.17 2.89
C ASP A 88 6.04 -10.12 3.26
N PHE A 89 5.07 -9.89 2.40
CA PHE A 89 4.00 -8.94 2.69
C PHE A 89 3.13 -9.39 3.86
N LEU A 90 2.76 -10.67 3.89
CA LEU A 90 1.91 -11.21 4.95
C LEU A 90 2.59 -11.07 6.33
N HIS A 91 3.88 -11.34 6.41
CA HIS A 91 4.66 -11.20 7.64
C HIS A 91 4.57 -9.77 8.18
N HIS A 92 4.80 -8.78 7.33
CA HIS A 92 4.79 -7.37 7.73
C HIS A 92 3.39 -6.85 8.01
N PHE A 93 2.37 -7.30 7.27
CA PHE A 93 0.98 -6.95 7.54
C PHE A 93 0.54 -7.48 8.90
N LYS A 94 0.84 -8.73 9.21
CA LYS A 94 0.52 -9.32 10.51
C LYS A 94 1.23 -8.57 11.65
N HIS A 95 2.49 -8.24 11.47
CA HIS A 95 3.25 -7.49 12.47
C HIS A 95 2.59 -6.14 12.79
N PHE A 96 2.23 -5.39 11.78
CA PHE A 96 1.60 -4.08 11.95
C PHE A 96 0.21 -4.20 12.57
N TYR A 97 -0.68 -5.00 11.98
CA TYR A 97 -2.08 -5.04 12.41
C TYR A 97 -2.28 -5.71 13.77
N ASN A 98 -1.36 -6.55 14.23
CA ASN A 98 -1.44 -7.13 15.57
C ASN A 98 -0.85 -6.23 16.65
N SER A 99 -0.28 -5.09 16.32
CA SER A 99 0.28 -4.13 17.27
C SER A 99 -0.60 -2.88 17.36
N LYS A 100 -1.34 -2.77 18.45
CA LYS A 100 -2.12 -1.56 18.71
C LYS A 100 -1.24 -0.33 18.83
N GLU A 101 -0.03 -0.49 19.38
CA GLU A 101 0.94 0.60 19.50
C GLU A 101 1.31 1.17 18.12
N LEU A 102 1.62 0.30 17.16
CA LEU A 102 1.95 0.74 15.79
C LEU A 102 0.76 1.40 15.09
N ARG A 103 -0.46 0.95 15.38
CA ARG A 103 -1.69 1.50 14.80
C ARG A 103 -2.14 2.80 15.45
N THR A 104 -1.51 3.21 16.54
CA THR A 104 -1.86 4.44 17.26
C THR A 104 -1.04 5.61 16.76
N CYS A 105 -1.71 6.67 16.33
CA CYS A 105 -1.04 7.87 15.84
C CYS A 105 -0.44 8.68 17.00
N ASN A 106 0.87 8.90 16.95
CA ASN A 106 1.56 9.72 17.95
C ASN A 106 1.20 11.20 17.87
N LYS A 107 0.62 11.64 16.76
CA LYS A 107 0.30 13.04 16.55
C LYS A 107 -1.12 13.39 16.99
N CYS A 108 -2.11 12.60 16.63
CA CYS A 108 -3.51 12.89 16.93
C CYS A 108 -4.19 11.88 17.85
N GLY A 109 -3.51 10.78 18.20
CA GLY A 109 -4.06 9.77 19.09
C GLY A 109 -5.02 8.77 18.46
N THR A 110 -5.35 8.93 17.19
CA THR A 110 -6.25 8.02 16.49
C THR A 110 -5.64 6.62 16.39
N VAL A 111 -6.44 5.60 16.67
CA VAL A 111 -6.05 4.19 16.49
C VAL A 111 -6.77 3.68 15.25
N ILE A 112 -6.02 3.30 14.22
CA ILE A 112 -6.65 2.71 13.04
C ILE A 112 -7.07 1.28 13.33
N GLU A 113 -8.15 0.85 12.69
CA GLU A 113 -8.67 -0.50 12.89
C GLU A 113 -7.70 -1.55 12.35
N ALA A 114 -7.64 -2.67 13.08
CA ALA A 114 -6.90 -3.83 12.60
C ALA A 114 -7.65 -4.51 11.46
N ASP A 115 -6.94 -4.84 10.40
CA ASP A 115 -7.53 -5.57 9.29
C ASP A 115 -7.74 -7.04 9.71
N PRO A 116 -8.99 -7.54 9.73
CA PRO A 116 -9.28 -8.89 10.20
C PRO A 116 -8.61 -9.99 9.36
N ARG A 117 -8.24 -9.70 8.14
CA ARG A 117 -7.52 -10.68 7.30
C ARG A 117 -6.14 -11.02 7.86
N PHE A 118 -5.54 -10.12 8.64
CA PHE A 118 -4.19 -10.29 9.18
C PHE A 118 -4.15 -10.48 10.69
N THR A 119 -5.28 -10.37 11.36
CA THR A 119 -5.40 -10.54 12.80
C THR A 119 -6.24 -11.75 13.20
N ALA A 120 -6.78 -12.46 12.25
CA ALA A 120 -7.57 -13.65 12.52
C ALA A 120 -6.76 -14.65 13.34
N LYS A 121 -7.39 -15.21 14.35
CA LYS A 121 -6.78 -16.28 15.14
C LYS A 121 -6.59 -17.50 14.26
N LEU A 122 -5.40 -17.98 14.28
CA LEU A 122 -5.06 -19.22 13.61
C LEU A 122 -5.41 -20.41 14.48
#